data_cd6117b6b4da8e1a8c3811f73ad67d8c
#
_entry.id   cd6117b6b4da8e1a8c3811f73ad67d8c
#
_cell.length_a   1.000
_cell.length_b   1.000
_cell.length_c   1.000
_cell.angle_alpha   90.00
_cell.angle_beta   90.00
_cell.angle_gamma   90.00
#
_symmetry.space_group_name_H-M   'P 1'
#
loop_
_entity.id
_entity.type
_entity.pdbx_description
1 polymer ?
#
loop_
_entity_poly.entity_id
_entity_poly.type
_entity_poly.pdbx_seq_one_letter_code
_entity_poly.pdbx_strand_id
1 'polypeptide(L)'
;SFVNPRKVPQMADAEAVLQALGAPPSGVHFIGLVLNHRGFERAVAAGCNEIGMAVVASDSFNRRNQGGSTDESIAAWLDLAGKAEQAGIRAQVTVSTAFGCPFEGEITVERVVEVARRVAEARPFEIALADTIGAGVPTQVTEIVSRVREAVPGIPLRCHFHNTRNTGFANAFAALHAGVRTLDASLGGIGGCPFAPGATGNIATEDLLYQ
;
A
#
# COMPACT_ATOMS: atom_id res chain seq x y z
N SER A 1 9.91 7.17 -3.03
CA SER A 1 9.21 6.43 -4.10
C SER A 1 10.06 6.36 -5.36
N PHE A 2 10.21 5.19 -5.94
CA PHE A 2 11.04 4.93 -7.13
C PHE A 2 10.20 4.80 -8.42
N VAL A 3 9.19 5.63 -8.53
CA VAL A 3 8.38 5.76 -9.74
C VAL A 3 9.15 6.46 -10.86
N ASN A 4 8.57 6.50 -12.06
CA ASN A 4 9.23 7.16 -13.19
C ASN A 4 9.37 8.68 -12.93
N PRO A 5 10.58 9.23 -12.82
CA PRO A 5 10.81 10.64 -12.48
C PRO A 5 10.34 11.60 -13.59
N ARG A 6 10.18 11.13 -14.83
CA ARG A 6 9.62 11.95 -15.91
C ARG A 6 8.10 12.10 -15.78
N LYS A 7 7.42 11.09 -15.17
CA LYS A 7 5.97 11.14 -14.94
C LYS A 7 5.62 11.81 -13.61
N VAL A 8 6.49 11.69 -12.60
CA VAL A 8 6.32 12.27 -11.26
C VAL A 8 7.60 12.99 -10.84
N PRO A 9 7.86 14.21 -11.38
CA PRO A 9 9.09 14.96 -11.10
C PRO A 9 9.29 15.28 -9.61
N GLN A 10 8.20 15.40 -8.85
CA GLN A 10 8.22 15.67 -7.41
C GLN A 10 8.89 14.56 -6.58
N MET A 11 9.06 13.36 -7.15
CA MET A 11 9.71 12.21 -6.51
C MET A 11 11.00 11.80 -7.23
N ALA A 12 11.59 12.72 -8.00
CA ALA A 12 12.78 12.41 -8.80
C ALA A 12 14.06 12.27 -7.97
N ASP A 13 14.05 12.75 -6.73
CA ASP A 13 15.16 12.84 -5.79
C ASP A 13 15.21 11.69 -4.75
N ALA A 14 14.48 10.60 -4.97
CA ALA A 14 14.37 9.50 -4.01
C ALA A 14 15.73 8.93 -3.56
N GLU A 15 16.68 8.81 -4.46
CA GLU A 15 18.03 8.36 -4.16
C GLU A 15 18.79 9.36 -3.28
N ALA A 16 18.67 10.66 -3.57
CA ALA A 16 19.33 11.71 -2.78
C ALA A 16 18.77 11.78 -1.35
N VAL A 17 17.45 11.56 -1.20
CA VAL A 17 16.81 11.48 0.12
C VAL A 17 17.40 10.33 0.94
N LEU A 18 17.49 9.13 0.37
CA LEU A 18 18.06 7.98 1.10
C LEU A 18 19.55 8.16 1.40
N GLN A 19 20.30 8.76 0.48
CA GLN A 19 21.71 9.10 0.71
C GLN A 19 21.86 10.06 1.89
N ALA A 20 20.99 11.08 2.00
CA ALA A 20 21.01 12.04 3.09
C ALA A 20 20.59 11.41 4.45
N LEU A 21 19.68 10.44 4.44
CA LEU A 21 19.25 9.72 5.63
C LEU A 21 20.32 8.74 6.12
N GLY A 22 21.16 8.20 5.25
CA GLY A 22 22.13 7.17 5.56
C GLY A 22 21.49 5.82 5.86
N ALA A 23 22.20 4.95 6.60
CA ALA A 23 21.69 3.64 6.98
C ALA A 23 20.51 3.76 7.97
N PRO A 24 19.46 2.92 7.83
CA PRO A 24 18.36 2.95 8.79
C PRO A 24 18.84 2.57 10.20
N PRO A 25 18.34 3.22 11.26
CA PRO A 25 18.57 2.80 12.64
C PRO A 25 18.11 1.36 12.88
N SER A 26 18.63 0.72 13.93
CA SER A 26 18.21 -0.63 14.33
C SER A 26 16.70 -0.69 14.54
N GLY A 27 16.03 -1.67 13.94
CA GLY A 27 14.57 -1.85 14.00
C GLY A 27 13.78 -0.96 13.05
N VAL A 28 14.44 -0.08 12.29
CA VAL A 28 13.80 0.76 11.28
C VAL A 28 14.03 0.18 9.88
N HIS A 29 13.01 0.24 9.04
CA HIS A 29 13.09 -0.20 7.66
C HIS A 29 12.73 0.94 6.72
N PHE A 30 13.56 1.15 5.68
CA PHE A 30 13.26 2.07 4.60
C PHE A 30 12.52 1.33 3.50
N ILE A 31 11.22 1.60 3.37
CA ILE A 31 10.36 0.96 2.40
C ILE A 31 10.38 1.77 1.10
N GLY A 32 10.91 1.19 0.04
CA GLY A 32 10.89 1.77 -1.30
C GLY A 32 9.61 1.41 -2.04
N LEU A 33 8.74 2.39 -2.34
CA LEU A 33 7.61 2.14 -3.24
C LEU A 33 8.12 1.97 -4.67
N VAL A 34 7.81 0.84 -5.28
CA VAL A 34 8.19 0.48 -6.65
C VAL A 34 6.95 0.00 -7.43
N LEU A 35 6.93 0.22 -8.76
CA LEU A 35 5.84 -0.22 -9.62
C LEU A 35 6.31 -1.13 -10.77
N ASN A 36 7.62 -1.32 -10.89
CA ASN A 36 8.24 -2.13 -11.93
C ASN A 36 9.68 -2.48 -11.56
N HIS A 37 10.29 -3.30 -12.40
CA HIS A 37 11.64 -3.80 -12.24
C HIS A 37 12.70 -2.70 -12.10
N ARG A 38 12.63 -1.67 -12.95
CA ARG A 38 13.57 -0.55 -12.90
C ARG A 38 13.48 0.24 -11.58
N GLY A 39 12.26 0.42 -11.07
CA GLY A 39 12.05 1.03 -9.74
C GLY A 39 12.63 0.17 -8.63
N PHE A 40 12.49 -1.14 -8.72
CA PHE A 40 13.08 -2.09 -7.78
C PHE A 40 14.62 -1.99 -7.75
N GLU A 41 15.27 -2.06 -8.90
CA GLU A 41 16.74 -1.94 -8.99
C GLU A 41 17.24 -0.63 -8.39
N ARG A 42 16.56 0.49 -8.66
CA ARG A 42 16.89 1.79 -8.10
C ARG A 42 16.72 1.81 -6.57
N ALA A 43 15.63 1.22 -6.05
CA ALA A 43 15.37 1.15 -4.61
C ALA A 43 16.45 0.35 -3.88
N VAL A 44 16.81 -0.80 -4.43
CA VAL A 44 17.89 -1.66 -3.89
C VAL A 44 19.23 -0.94 -3.91
N ALA A 45 19.59 -0.35 -5.05
CA ALA A 45 20.86 0.39 -5.21
C ALA A 45 20.94 1.62 -4.27
N ALA A 46 19.79 2.22 -3.93
CA ALA A 46 19.71 3.34 -2.99
C ALA A 46 19.72 2.92 -1.51
N GLY A 47 19.75 1.63 -1.19
CA GLY A 47 19.82 1.12 0.18
C GLY A 47 18.48 0.89 0.86
N CYS A 48 17.37 0.80 0.12
CA CYS A 48 16.12 0.30 0.70
C CYS A 48 16.31 -1.15 1.14
N ASN A 49 15.93 -1.46 2.38
CA ASN A 49 15.98 -2.81 2.93
C ASN A 49 14.60 -3.50 2.92
N GLU A 50 13.59 -2.79 2.42
CA GLU A 50 12.26 -3.30 2.15
C GLU A 50 11.67 -2.62 0.92
N ILE A 51 10.87 -3.33 0.14
CA ILE A 51 10.13 -2.76 -0.99
C ILE A 51 8.63 -2.96 -0.80
N GLY A 52 7.85 -2.01 -1.30
CA GLY A 52 6.40 -2.09 -1.41
C GLY A 52 5.95 -1.89 -2.85
N MET A 53 4.96 -2.67 -3.28
CA MET A 53 4.30 -2.49 -4.56
C MET A 53 2.79 -2.37 -4.37
N ALA A 54 2.14 -1.52 -5.18
CA ALA A 54 0.69 -1.41 -5.19
C ALA A 54 0.08 -2.28 -6.30
N VAL A 55 -0.90 -3.11 -5.91
CA VAL A 55 -1.82 -3.82 -6.81
C VAL A 55 -3.20 -3.24 -6.57
N VAL A 56 -3.92 -2.88 -7.61
CA VAL A 56 -5.20 -2.19 -7.49
C VAL A 56 -6.36 -3.15 -7.69
N ALA A 57 -7.33 -3.17 -6.78
CA ALA A 57 -8.50 -4.05 -6.87
C ALA A 57 -9.46 -3.64 -8.02
N SER A 58 -9.45 -2.38 -8.44
CA SER A 58 -10.25 -1.80 -9.52
C SER A 58 -9.45 -1.72 -10.82
N ASP A 59 -9.94 -2.34 -11.88
CA ASP A 59 -9.32 -2.26 -13.21
C ASP A 59 -9.34 -0.84 -13.78
N SER A 60 -10.43 -0.11 -13.61
CA SER A 60 -10.57 1.26 -14.11
C SER A 60 -9.56 2.21 -13.46
N PHE A 61 -9.33 2.05 -12.15
CA PHE A 61 -8.32 2.83 -11.44
C PHE A 61 -6.92 2.40 -11.87
N ASN A 62 -6.66 1.10 -11.99
CA ASN A 62 -5.34 0.60 -12.35
C ASN A 62 -4.90 1.06 -13.73
N ARG A 63 -5.79 1.01 -14.73
CA ARG A 63 -5.50 1.53 -16.08
C ARG A 63 -5.08 2.99 -16.08
N ARG A 64 -5.69 3.82 -15.25
CA ARG A 64 -5.38 5.25 -15.13
C ARG A 64 -4.11 5.52 -14.32
N ASN A 65 -3.87 4.74 -13.28
CA ASN A 65 -2.74 4.92 -12.36
C ASN A 65 -1.45 4.28 -12.90
N GLN A 66 -1.52 3.01 -13.32
CA GLN A 66 -0.35 2.22 -13.72
C GLN A 66 -0.31 1.88 -15.21
N GLY A 67 -1.43 2.05 -15.93
CA GLY A 67 -1.52 1.80 -17.37
C GLY A 67 -1.88 0.37 -17.75
N GLY A 68 -2.22 -0.49 -16.77
CA GLY A 68 -2.54 -1.90 -17.00
C GLY A 68 -3.80 -2.36 -16.26
N SER A 69 -4.12 -3.64 -16.36
CA SER A 69 -5.19 -4.30 -15.61
C SER A 69 -4.71 -4.73 -14.22
N THR A 70 -5.64 -5.12 -13.34
CA THR A 70 -5.32 -5.75 -12.06
C THR A 70 -4.48 -7.01 -12.26
N ASP A 71 -4.82 -7.84 -13.27
CA ASP A 71 -4.08 -9.08 -13.57
C ASP A 71 -2.63 -8.81 -13.95
N GLU A 72 -2.38 -7.79 -14.78
CA GLU A 72 -1.02 -7.38 -15.14
C GLU A 72 -0.24 -6.86 -13.93
N SER A 73 -0.89 -6.14 -13.01
CA SER A 73 -0.27 -5.68 -11.76
C SER A 73 0.06 -6.84 -10.83
N ILE A 74 -0.82 -7.86 -10.73
CA ILE A 74 -0.55 -9.07 -9.95
C ILE A 74 0.64 -9.83 -10.55
N ALA A 75 0.68 -10.02 -11.87
CA ALA A 75 1.79 -10.70 -12.53
C ALA A 75 3.12 -9.97 -12.31
N ALA A 76 3.12 -8.64 -12.41
CA ALA A 76 4.30 -7.81 -12.11
C ALA A 76 4.73 -7.92 -10.64
N TRP A 77 3.77 -7.99 -9.72
CA TRP A 77 4.04 -8.22 -8.30
C TRP A 77 4.71 -9.56 -8.04
N LEU A 78 4.18 -10.65 -8.60
CA LEU A 78 4.73 -11.99 -8.42
C LEU A 78 6.20 -12.09 -8.92
N ASP A 79 6.48 -11.52 -10.10
CA ASP A 79 7.86 -11.45 -10.63
C ASP A 79 8.79 -10.62 -9.71
N LEU A 80 8.31 -9.46 -9.26
CA LEU A 80 9.10 -8.56 -8.44
C LEU A 80 9.37 -9.13 -7.04
N ALA A 81 8.39 -9.78 -6.42
CA ALA A 81 8.55 -10.43 -5.13
C ALA A 81 9.57 -11.58 -5.20
N GLY A 82 9.57 -12.39 -6.27
CA GLY A 82 10.58 -13.42 -6.50
C GLY A 82 12.01 -12.85 -6.60
N LYS A 83 12.17 -11.69 -7.22
CA LYS A 83 13.47 -10.99 -7.30
C LYS A 83 13.90 -10.41 -5.96
N ALA A 84 12.95 -9.90 -5.18
CA ALA A 84 13.23 -9.40 -3.84
C ALA A 84 13.70 -10.55 -2.92
N GLU A 85 13.06 -11.71 -2.98
CA GLU A 85 13.47 -12.92 -2.26
C GLU A 85 14.91 -13.32 -2.63
N GLN A 86 15.22 -13.39 -3.93
CA GLN A 86 16.58 -13.69 -4.41
C GLN A 86 17.63 -12.68 -3.94
N ALA A 87 17.24 -11.41 -3.79
CA ALA A 87 18.10 -10.35 -3.28
C ALA A 87 18.17 -10.26 -1.75
N GLY A 88 17.43 -11.10 -1.02
CA GLY A 88 17.32 -11.05 0.44
C GLY A 88 16.62 -9.80 0.97
N ILE A 89 15.75 -9.18 0.17
CA ILE A 89 15.01 -7.96 0.50
C ILE A 89 13.57 -8.32 0.81
N ARG A 90 13.05 -7.78 1.91
CA ARG A 90 11.64 -7.97 2.26
C ARG A 90 10.74 -7.26 1.25
N ALA A 91 9.67 -7.92 0.86
CA ALA A 91 8.68 -7.38 -0.04
C ALA A 91 7.29 -7.38 0.59
N GLN A 92 6.59 -6.28 0.48
CA GLN A 92 5.19 -6.13 0.86
C GLN A 92 4.35 -5.65 -0.33
N VAL A 93 3.06 -5.93 -0.29
CA VAL A 93 2.11 -5.52 -1.33
C VAL A 93 0.93 -4.78 -0.74
N THR A 94 0.51 -3.70 -1.40
CA THR A 94 -0.67 -2.94 -1.03
C THR A 94 -1.80 -3.23 -2.01
N VAL A 95 -2.92 -3.74 -1.52
CA VAL A 95 -4.19 -3.83 -2.28
C VAL A 95 -4.86 -2.46 -2.18
N SER A 96 -4.69 -1.66 -3.22
CA SER A 96 -5.29 -0.33 -3.33
C SER A 96 -6.75 -0.40 -3.74
N THR A 97 -7.52 0.65 -3.43
CA THR A 97 -8.99 0.74 -3.63
C THR A 97 -9.78 -0.36 -2.91
N ALA A 98 -9.23 -0.92 -1.83
CA ALA A 98 -9.86 -2.03 -1.12
C ALA A 98 -11.21 -1.66 -0.47
N PHE A 99 -11.45 -0.39 -0.19
CA PHE A 99 -12.67 0.12 0.47
C PHE A 99 -13.54 0.99 -0.46
N GLY A 100 -13.21 1.05 -1.74
CA GLY A 100 -13.95 1.81 -2.75
C GLY A 100 -13.06 2.43 -3.81
N CYS A 101 -13.65 2.68 -4.97
CA CYS A 101 -13.00 3.23 -6.15
C CYS A 101 -13.74 4.47 -6.66
N PRO A 102 -13.05 5.56 -7.04
CA PRO A 102 -13.71 6.77 -7.53
C PRO A 102 -14.34 6.60 -8.90
N PHE A 103 -14.05 5.50 -9.61
CA PHE A 103 -14.53 5.23 -10.97
C PHE A 103 -15.52 4.07 -11.05
N GLU A 104 -15.38 3.06 -10.19
CA GLU A 104 -16.22 1.86 -10.15
C GLU A 104 -17.19 1.87 -8.96
N GLY A 105 -17.03 2.83 -8.02
CA GLY A 105 -17.84 2.88 -6.81
C GLY A 105 -17.42 1.84 -5.78
N GLU A 106 -18.36 1.04 -5.33
CA GLU A 106 -18.12 -0.01 -4.35
C GLU A 106 -17.23 -1.13 -4.94
N ILE A 107 -16.26 -1.57 -4.17
CA ILE A 107 -15.46 -2.76 -4.44
C ILE A 107 -15.92 -3.85 -3.47
N THR A 108 -16.38 -4.97 -4.00
CA THR A 108 -16.92 -6.03 -3.17
C THR A 108 -15.85 -6.70 -2.30
N VAL A 109 -16.25 -7.21 -1.14
CA VAL A 109 -15.35 -7.95 -0.23
C VAL A 109 -14.72 -9.13 -0.94
N GLU A 110 -15.51 -9.84 -1.77
CA GLU A 110 -15.04 -10.99 -2.56
C GLU A 110 -13.92 -10.60 -3.53
N ARG A 111 -14.02 -9.42 -4.14
CA ARG A 111 -12.97 -8.92 -5.04
C ARG A 111 -11.68 -8.62 -4.29
N VAL A 112 -11.77 -7.99 -3.13
CA VAL A 112 -10.59 -7.72 -2.28
C VAL A 112 -9.95 -9.02 -1.82
N VAL A 113 -10.75 -9.99 -1.39
CA VAL A 113 -10.28 -11.32 -0.98
C VAL A 113 -9.63 -12.08 -2.13
N GLU A 114 -10.21 -12.04 -3.33
CA GLU A 114 -9.62 -12.64 -4.55
C GLU A 114 -8.24 -12.07 -4.82
N VAL A 115 -8.12 -10.74 -4.88
CA VAL A 115 -6.84 -10.06 -5.12
C VAL A 115 -5.83 -10.41 -4.02
N ALA A 116 -6.25 -10.39 -2.75
CA ALA A 116 -5.40 -10.73 -1.61
C ALA A 116 -4.85 -12.17 -1.71
N ARG A 117 -5.67 -13.15 -2.08
CA ARG A 117 -5.23 -14.53 -2.29
C ARG A 117 -4.16 -14.64 -3.38
N ARG A 118 -4.36 -13.97 -4.49
CA ARG A 118 -3.45 -14.02 -5.63
C ARG A 118 -2.11 -13.34 -5.32
N VAL A 119 -2.11 -12.21 -4.65
CA VAL A 119 -0.85 -11.56 -4.25
C VAL A 119 -0.13 -12.34 -3.15
N ALA A 120 -0.86 -13.10 -2.34
CA ALA A 120 -0.31 -13.95 -1.29
C ALA A 120 0.49 -15.16 -1.82
N GLU A 121 0.32 -15.54 -3.10
CA GLU A 121 1.09 -16.61 -3.74
C GLU A 121 2.61 -16.35 -3.68
N ALA A 122 3.02 -15.08 -3.72
CA ALA A 122 4.42 -14.67 -3.56
C ALA A 122 4.91 -14.66 -2.09
N ARG A 123 4.07 -15.04 -1.12
CA ARG A 123 4.38 -15.00 0.31
C ARG A 123 4.98 -13.67 0.77
N PRO A 124 4.28 -12.55 0.57
CA PRO A 124 4.78 -11.25 0.99
C PRO A 124 5.05 -11.22 2.50
N PHE A 125 5.98 -10.35 2.93
CA PHE A 125 6.19 -10.09 4.34
C PHE A 125 4.90 -9.59 5.02
N GLU A 126 4.10 -8.78 4.30
CA GLU A 126 2.86 -8.19 4.78
C GLU A 126 1.96 -7.81 3.60
N ILE A 127 0.64 -7.90 3.77
CA ILE A 127 -0.34 -7.36 2.83
C ILE A 127 -1.00 -6.13 3.45
N ALA A 128 -0.93 -4.99 2.75
CA ALA A 128 -1.62 -3.77 3.14
C ALA A 128 -2.97 -3.65 2.42
N LEU A 129 -4.01 -3.26 3.13
CA LEU A 129 -5.33 -2.91 2.58
C LEU A 129 -5.49 -1.39 2.63
N ALA A 130 -5.68 -0.74 1.47
CA ALA A 130 -5.68 0.71 1.39
C ALA A 130 -7.05 1.30 1.04
N ASP A 131 -7.48 2.23 1.88
CA ASP A 131 -8.60 3.15 1.60
C ASP A 131 -8.07 4.35 0.80
N THR A 132 -7.85 4.13 -0.48
CA THR A 132 -7.19 5.07 -1.39
C THR A 132 -7.92 6.41 -1.51
N ILE A 133 -9.24 6.41 -1.32
CA ILE A 133 -10.08 7.61 -1.45
C ILE A 133 -10.63 8.13 -0.12
N GLY A 134 -10.38 7.43 0.99
CA GLY A 134 -10.86 7.82 2.32
C GLY A 134 -12.39 7.78 2.43
N ALA A 135 -13.00 6.75 1.85
CA ALA A 135 -14.46 6.56 1.86
C ALA A 135 -14.91 5.35 2.69
N GLY A 136 -13.99 4.54 3.18
CA GLY A 136 -14.27 3.38 4.02
C GLY A 136 -14.93 3.76 5.35
N VAL A 137 -15.68 2.81 5.90
CA VAL A 137 -16.34 2.93 7.22
C VAL A 137 -15.95 1.75 8.11
N PRO A 138 -16.01 1.91 9.47
CA PRO A 138 -15.51 0.89 10.41
C PRO A 138 -16.10 -0.51 10.23
N THR A 139 -17.37 -0.63 9.91
CA THR A 139 -18.04 -1.93 9.66
C THR A 139 -17.47 -2.63 8.44
N GLN A 140 -17.25 -1.90 7.35
CA GLN A 140 -16.62 -2.41 6.14
C GLN A 140 -15.16 -2.83 6.40
N VAL A 141 -14.42 -2.04 7.19
CA VAL A 141 -13.05 -2.37 7.58
C VAL A 141 -13.00 -3.69 8.35
N THR A 142 -13.88 -3.84 9.36
CA THR A 142 -13.96 -5.08 10.15
C THR A 142 -14.23 -6.28 9.27
N GLU A 143 -15.18 -6.18 8.35
CA GLU A 143 -15.56 -7.26 7.44
C GLU A 143 -14.41 -7.64 6.50
N ILE A 144 -13.86 -6.66 5.76
CA ILE A 144 -12.81 -6.90 4.78
C ILE A 144 -11.56 -7.48 5.44
N VAL A 145 -11.10 -6.89 6.55
CA VAL A 145 -9.92 -7.37 7.28
C VAL A 145 -10.12 -8.80 7.77
N SER A 146 -11.28 -9.12 8.36
CA SER A 146 -11.58 -10.46 8.85
C SER A 146 -11.56 -11.49 7.72
N ARG A 147 -12.24 -11.20 6.61
CA ARG A 147 -12.33 -12.09 5.44
C ARG A 147 -10.99 -12.28 4.73
N VAL A 148 -10.19 -11.21 4.61
CA VAL A 148 -8.83 -11.32 4.04
C VAL A 148 -7.94 -12.14 4.96
N ARG A 149 -7.97 -11.90 6.29
CA ARG A 149 -7.17 -12.66 7.25
C ARG A 149 -7.48 -14.16 7.23
N GLU A 150 -8.74 -14.52 7.08
CA GLU A 150 -9.16 -15.93 6.90
C GLU A 150 -8.66 -16.52 5.58
N ALA A 151 -8.62 -15.69 4.52
CA ALA A 151 -8.25 -16.13 3.18
C ALA A 151 -6.73 -16.30 2.97
N VAL A 152 -5.90 -15.58 3.75
CA VAL A 152 -4.43 -15.60 3.65
C VAL A 152 -3.79 -15.85 5.03
N PRO A 153 -4.04 -17.02 5.63
CA PRO A 153 -3.58 -17.33 6.98
C PRO A 153 -2.05 -17.26 7.08
N GLY A 154 -1.56 -16.67 8.17
CA GLY A 154 -0.12 -16.56 8.45
C GLY A 154 0.58 -15.36 7.82
N ILE A 155 -0.08 -14.59 6.95
CA ILE A 155 0.45 -13.34 6.42
C ILE A 155 -0.08 -12.18 7.27
N PRO A 156 0.81 -11.33 7.86
CA PRO A 156 0.39 -10.14 8.58
C PRO A 156 -0.36 -9.16 7.69
N LEU A 157 -1.34 -8.45 8.27
CA LEU A 157 -2.06 -7.40 7.57
C LEU A 157 -1.68 -6.02 8.11
N ARG A 158 -1.58 -5.07 7.19
CA ARG A 158 -1.45 -3.63 7.39
C ARG A 158 -2.70 -2.94 6.89
N CYS A 159 -3.05 -1.79 7.43
CA CYS A 159 -4.05 -0.91 6.84
C CYS A 159 -3.50 0.50 6.60
N HIS A 160 -3.95 1.08 5.50
CA HIS A 160 -3.63 2.44 5.08
C HIS A 160 -4.94 3.20 4.87
N PHE A 161 -5.14 4.26 5.63
CA PHE A 161 -6.37 5.05 5.58
C PHE A 161 -6.11 6.50 5.20
N HIS A 162 -6.93 7.01 4.28
CA HIS A 162 -7.09 8.44 4.05
C HIS A 162 -8.22 9.00 4.92
N ASN A 163 -8.12 10.29 5.26
CA ASN A 163 -9.09 10.93 6.17
C ASN A 163 -10.09 11.83 5.45
N THR A 164 -10.35 11.58 4.18
CA THR A 164 -11.21 12.39 3.31
C THR A 164 -12.61 12.62 3.88
N ARG A 165 -13.18 11.62 4.52
CA ARG A 165 -14.50 11.67 5.17
C ARG A 165 -14.42 11.76 6.70
N ASN A 166 -13.25 12.04 7.26
CA ASN A 166 -13.00 12.05 8.71
C ASN A 166 -13.27 10.70 9.40
N THR A 167 -13.26 9.61 8.64
CA THR A 167 -13.46 8.25 9.17
C THR A 167 -12.13 7.51 9.39
N GLY A 168 -11.00 8.07 8.94
CA GLY A 168 -9.70 7.39 8.92
C GLY A 168 -9.27 6.85 10.29
N PHE A 169 -9.42 7.63 11.36
CA PHE A 169 -9.07 7.20 12.72
C PHE A 169 -10.03 6.12 13.25
N ALA A 170 -11.34 6.27 13.02
CA ALA A 170 -12.31 5.25 13.39
C ALA A 170 -12.04 3.93 12.63
N ASN A 171 -11.62 4.02 11.37
CA ASN A 171 -11.22 2.88 10.56
C ASN A 171 -9.93 2.23 11.09
N ALA A 172 -8.94 3.02 11.52
CA ALA A 172 -7.72 2.53 12.15
C ALA A 172 -8.04 1.73 13.43
N PHE A 173 -8.90 2.27 14.28
CA PHE A 173 -9.38 1.59 15.48
C PHE A 173 -10.09 0.26 15.15
N ALA A 174 -10.99 0.27 14.17
CA ALA A 174 -11.68 -0.95 13.72
C ALA A 174 -10.71 -1.99 13.15
N ALA A 175 -9.69 -1.57 12.39
CA ALA A 175 -8.67 -2.45 11.84
C ALA A 175 -7.85 -3.14 12.94
N LEU A 176 -7.43 -2.41 13.99
CA LEU A 176 -6.73 -2.98 15.14
C LEU A 176 -7.59 -4.05 15.84
N HIS A 177 -8.88 -3.77 16.07
CA HIS A 177 -9.81 -4.73 16.68
C HIS A 177 -10.04 -5.97 15.79
N ALA A 178 -9.98 -5.82 14.46
CA ALA A 178 -10.04 -6.92 13.52
C ALA A 178 -8.71 -7.72 13.42
N GLY A 179 -7.65 -7.29 14.12
CA GLY A 179 -6.37 -8.01 14.24
C GLY A 179 -5.26 -7.53 13.30
N VAL A 180 -5.40 -6.36 12.70
CA VAL A 180 -4.30 -5.66 12.01
C VAL A 180 -3.25 -5.24 13.05
N ARG A 181 -1.96 -5.30 12.66
CA ARG A 181 -0.85 -4.96 13.57
C ARG A 181 -0.05 -3.77 13.11
N THR A 182 -0.19 -3.38 11.85
CA THR A 182 0.55 -2.27 11.26
C THR A 182 -0.42 -1.27 10.66
N LEU A 183 -0.23 0.01 10.95
CA LEU A 183 -0.99 1.10 10.36
C LEU A 183 -0.04 2.10 9.70
N ASP A 184 -0.44 2.60 8.54
CA ASP A 184 0.27 3.70 7.87
C ASP A 184 -0.32 5.04 8.32
N ALA A 185 0.58 5.99 8.55
CA ALA A 185 0.23 7.38 8.84
C ALA A 185 1.32 8.30 8.31
N SER A 186 1.06 9.59 8.23
CA SER A 186 2.07 10.58 7.87
C SER A 186 2.08 11.75 8.85
N LEU A 187 3.24 12.37 9.04
CA LEU A 187 3.37 13.56 9.90
C LEU A 187 2.44 14.67 9.39
N GLY A 188 1.59 15.21 10.27
CA GLY A 188 0.60 16.21 9.92
C GLY A 188 -0.48 15.74 8.93
N GLY A 189 -0.59 14.44 8.66
CA GLY A 189 -1.54 13.88 7.67
C GLY A 189 -1.24 14.28 6.23
N ILE A 190 -0.03 14.76 5.90
CA ILE A 190 0.33 15.19 4.56
C ILE A 190 0.42 14.02 3.58
N GLY A 191 0.15 14.31 2.30
CA GLY A 191 0.16 13.33 1.22
C GLY A 191 -1.25 12.94 0.79
N GLY A 192 -1.37 12.52 -0.44
CA GLY A 192 -2.62 12.10 -1.08
C GLY A 192 -2.33 11.34 -2.36
N CYS A 193 -3.37 10.99 -3.10
CA CYS A 193 -3.23 10.32 -4.38
C CYS A 193 -3.67 11.26 -5.51
N PRO A 194 -2.80 11.64 -6.45
CA PRO A 194 -3.17 12.53 -7.55
C PRO A 194 -4.23 11.91 -8.49
N PHE A 195 -4.41 10.60 -8.43
CA PHE A 195 -5.41 9.87 -9.22
C PHE A 195 -6.75 9.67 -8.47
N ALA A 196 -6.85 10.16 -7.23
CA ALA A 196 -8.08 10.17 -6.43
C ALA A 196 -8.52 11.63 -6.19
N PRO A 197 -9.23 12.26 -7.16
CA PRO A 197 -9.67 13.64 -7.05
C PRO A 197 -10.53 13.84 -5.79
N GLY A 198 -10.20 14.88 -5.00
CA GLY A 198 -10.91 15.20 -3.76
C GLY A 198 -10.51 14.33 -2.55
N ALA A 199 -9.62 13.36 -2.70
CA ALA A 199 -9.03 12.69 -1.55
C ALA A 199 -8.09 13.68 -0.82
N THR A 200 -8.34 13.88 0.48
CA THR A 200 -7.47 14.69 1.35
C THR A 200 -6.23 13.87 1.75
N GLY A 201 -5.52 14.19 2.77
CA GLY A 201 -4.32 13.48 3.17
C GLY A 201 -4.57 12.15 3.87
N ASN A 202 -3.47 11.56 4.29
CA ASN A 202 -3.43 10.43 5.19
C ASN A 202 -4.00 10.79 6.57
N ILE A 203 -4.20 9.80 7.43
CA ILE A 203 -4.34 10.06 8.87
C ILE A 203 -3.01 10.58 9.43
N ALA A 204 -3.08 11.53 10.36
CA ALA A 204 -1.91 12.13 10.97
C ALA A 204 -1.26 11.16 11.97
N THR A 205 0.08 11.04 11.93
CA THR A 205 0.83 10.18 12.85
C THR A 205 0.63 10.58 14.29
N GLU A 206 0.61 11.89 14.57
CA GLU A 206 0.45 12.47 15.90
C GLU A 206 -0.88 12.06 16.53
N ASP A 207 -1.96 12.16 15.76
CA ASP A 207 -3.30 11.83 16.22
C ASP A 207 -3.49 10.32 16.34
N LEU A 208 -2.90 9.54 15.42
CA LEU A 208 -2.92 8.08 15.52
C LEU A 208 -2.20 7.56 16.77
N LEU A 209 -1.08 8.18 17.14
CA LEU A 209 -0.34 7.83 18.37
C LEU A 209 -1.07 8.26 19.65
N TYR A 210 -1.91 9.29 19.56
CA TYR A 210 -2.73 9.76 20.69
C TYR A 210 -3.94 8.86 20.94
N GLN A 211 -4.51 8.24 19.89
CA GLN A 211 -5.66 7.35 19.95
C GLN A 211 -5.37 6.05 20.72
#